data_61ce409b6eed19d7c058aac2ca91f372
#
_entry.id   61ce409b6eed19d7c058aac2ca91f372
#
_cell.length_a   1.000
_cell.length_b   1.000
_cell.length_c   1.000
_cell.angle_alpha   90.00
_cell.angle_beta   90.00
_cell.angle_gamma   90.00
#
_symmetry.space_group_name_H-M   'P 1'
#
loop_
_entity.id
_entity.type
_entity.pdbx_description
1 polymer ?
#
loop_
_entity_poly.entity_id
_entity_poly.type
_entity_poly.pdbx_seq_one_letter_code
_entity_poly.pdbx_strand_id
1 'polypeptide(L)'
;MSNDNSDVVLRTVGLTKRYRRLLALDDLNLEVCRGQVFGFLGPNGAGKTTTIALILGLIAPTAGHVEMFGLDTRRHLSGVLRRTGAILETPSLYPHLSGRDNLRVWGALSGGVEGKRVDEALDLVGLRGRGRDKVRTYSLGMKQRLGLAAALLHDPELLVLDEPTNGLDPAGMREVREVIRGLGQIGRTVFVSSHLLSEVEQMCDHVGIVKEGRLLTQGSVATLLRQGEALEMEVTEPDRAVRVLGSLAWVNGVRRDHDRLLVEAPRERAAELSRALAEQQIYLAELRPREGSLEEFFLEVTGKEAVQ
;
A
#
# COMPACT_ATOMS: atom_id res chain seq x y z
N MET A 1 27.65 -0.49 4.90
CA MET A 1 26.42 0.32 4.96
C MET A 1 25.82 0.04 6.33
N SER A 2 25.95 0.94 7.27
CA SER A 2 25.41 0.82 8.64
C SER A 2 23.89 0.91 8.52
N ASN A 3 23.19 -0.20 8.79
CA ASN A 3 21.75 -0.18 9.02
C ASN A 3 21.50 0.67 10.26
N ASP A 4 21.12 1.91 10.06
CA ASP A 4 20.67 2.78 11.14
C ASP A 4 19.28 2.30 11.58
N ASN A 5 19.27 1.47 12.62
CA ASN A 5 18.07 0.82 13.19
C ASN A 5 17.10 1.87 13.80
N SER A 6 17.45 3.15 13.76
CA SER A 6 16.70 4.28 14.32
C SER A 6 15.52 4.72 13.44
N ASP A 7 15.47 4.30 12.18
CA ASP A 7 14.46 4.72 11.21
C ASP A 7 13.28 3.75 11.09
N VAL A 8 13.38 2.54 11.64
CA VAL A 8 12.31 1.53 11.60
C VAL A 8 11.26 1.83 12.68
N VAL A 9 10.04 2.10 12.25
CA VAL A 9 8.88 2.42 13.10
C VAL A 9 8.11 1.17 13.49
N LEU A 10 8.02 0.19 12.59
CA LEU A 10 7.33 -1.07 12.79
C LEU A 10 8.20 -2.21 12.25
N ARG A 11 8.41 -3.24 13.07
CA ARG A 11 9.08 -4.49 12.67
C ARG A 11 8.32 -5.69 13.21
N THR A 12 8.21 -6.74 12.39
CA THR A 12 7.78 -8.06 12.85
C THR A 12 8.96 -9.02 12.75
N VAL A 13 9.14 -9.86 13.77
CA VAL A 13 10.26 -10.82 13.84
C VAL A 13 9.69 -12.20 14.07
N GLY A 14 9.78 -13.06 13.06
CA GLY A 14 9.29 -14.43 13.10
C GLY A 14 7.81 -14.53 13.43
N LEU A 15 7.00 -13.52 13.07
CA LEU A 15 5.65 -13.37 13.57
C LEU A 15 4.76 -14.50 13.03
N THR A 16 4.30 -15.36 13.94
CA THR A 16 3.50 -16.54 13.61
C THR A 16 2.20 -16.53 14.39
N LYS A 17 1.09 -16.85 13.71
CA LYS A 17 -0.22 -17.01 14.33
C LYS A 17 -0.92 -18.26 13.85
N ARG A 18 -1.24 -19.13 14.80
CA ARG A 18 -2.01 -20.36 14.58
C ARG A 18 -3.34 -20.30 15.34
N TYR A 19 -4.43 -20.54 14.64
CA TYR A 19 -5.76 -20.72 15.20
C TYR A 19 -6.14 -22.21 15.10
N ARG A 20 -6.01 -22.97 16.17
CA ARG A 20 -6.24 -24.42 16.16
C ARG A 20 -5.48 -25.11 15.01
N ARG A 21 -6.15 -25.44 13.90
CA ARG A 21 -5.57 -26.10 12.72
C ARG A 21 -5.14 -25.13 11.62
N LEU A 22 -5.62 -23.88 11.66
CA LEU A 22 -5.31 -22.87 10.65
C LEU A 22 -4.02 -22.12 11.03
N LEU A 23 -3.02 -22.16 10.18
CA LEU A 23 -1.84 -21.30 10.25
C LEU A 23 -2.14 -20.02 9.47
N ALA A 24 -2.48 -18.96 10.21
CA ALA A 24 -2.89 -17.69 9.61
C ALA A 24 -1.69 -16.79 9.24
N LEU A 25 -0.59 -16.91 10.00
CA LEU A 25 0.70 -16.29 9.69
C LEU A 25 1.81 -17.29 9.98
N ASP A 26 2.83 -17.30 9.13
CA ASP A 26 3.95 -18.22 9.18
C ASP A 26 5.27 -17.46 8.95
N ASP A 27 6.00 -17.21 10.03
CA ASP A 27 7.32 -16.57 10.03
C ASP A 27 7.35 -15.21 9.28
N LEU A 28 6.34 -14.34 9.54
CA LEU A 28 6.25 -13.03 8.89
C LEU A 28 7.33 -12.08 9.43
N ASN A 29 8.23 -11.66 8.57
CA ASN A 29 9.30 -10.70 8.85
C ASN A 29 9.10 -9.46 7.97
N LEU A 30 8.74 -8.33 8.57
CA LEU A 30 8.34 -7.09 7.90
C LEU A 30 9.00 -5.90 8.56
N GLU A 31 9.40 -4.89 7.79
CA GLU A 31 9.92 -3.62 8.30
C GLU A 31 9.25 -2.44 7.61
N VAL A 32 8.85 -1.44 8.39
CA VAL A 32 8.31 -0.17 7.91
C VAL A 32 9.13 0.97 8.50
N CYS A 33 9.68 1.81 7.63
CA CYS A 33 10.48 2.95 8.04
C CYS A 33 9.63 4.21 8.23
N ARG A 34 10.20 5.16 8.97
CA ARG A 34 9.58 6.45 9.24
C ARG A 34 9.27 7.21 7.94
N GLY A 35 8.09 7.84 7.90
CA GLY A 35 7.63 8.64 6.76
C GLY A 35 7.13 7.85 5.56
N GLN A 36 7.18 6.51 5.59
CA GLN A 36 6.66 5.69 4.51
C GLN A 36 5.14 5.59 4.54
N VAL A 37 4.52 5.62 3.36
CA VAL A 37 3.19 5.07 3.12
C VAL A 37 3.36 3.64 2.64
N PHE A 38 3.23 2.70 3.56
CA PHE A 38 3.50 1.28 3.32
C PHE A 38 2.21 0.50 3.06
N GLY A 39 2.09 -0.08 1.87
CA GLY A 39 0.99 -0.95 1.48
C GLY A 39 1.26 -2.42 1.86
N PHE A 40 0.36 -3.03 2.62
CA PHE A 40 0.40 -4.45 2.96
C PHE A 40 -0.63 -5.19 2.11
N LEU A 41 -0.15 -5.79 1.03
CA LEU A 41 -0.95 -6.26 -0.09
C LEU A 41 -1.09 -7.78 -0.11
N GLY A 42 -2.28 -8.28 -0.38
CA GLY A 42 -2.52 -9.71 -0.55
C GLY A 42 -4.00 -10.04 -0.74
N PRO A 43 -4.32 -11.25 -1.24
CA PRO A 43 -5.69 -11.70 -1.43
C PRO A 43 -6.43 -11.81 -0.09
N ASN A 44 -7.75 -12.01 -0.17
CA ASN A 44 -8.54 -12.31 1.01
C ASN A 44 -8.06 -13.61 1.65
N GLY A 45 -7.93 -13.61 2.98
CA GLY A 45 -7.38 -14.75 3.73
C GLY A 45 -5.84 -14.82 3.77
N ALA A 46 -5.11 -13.90 3.15
CA ALA A 46 -3.64 -13.89 3.17
C ALA A 46 -3.03 -13.58 4.56
N GLY A 47 -3.84 -13.18 5.55
CA GLY A 47 -3.38 -12.86 6.90
C GLY A 47 -3.30 -11.37 7.23
N LYS A 48 -3.77 -10.46 6.36
CA LYS A 48 -3.65 -8.99 6.53
C LYS A 48 -4.27 -8.50 7.84
N THR A 49 -5.55 -8.75 8.08
CA THR A 49 -6.26 -8.34 9.30
C THR A 49 -5.66 -9.02 10.55
N THR A 50 -5.21 -10.29 10.43
CA THR A 50 -4.50 -10.97 11.53
C THR A 50 -3.19 -10.27 11.87
N THR A 51 -2.42 -9.85 10.88
CA THR A 51 -1.18 -9.08 11.07
C THR A 51 -1.46 -7.76 11.78
N ILE A 52 -2.46 -7.01 11.34
CA ILE A 52 -2.88 -5.75 11.97
C ILE A 52 -3.33 -5.97 13.42
N ALA A 53 -4.13 -7.02 13.68
CA ALA A 53 -4.57 -7.34 15.03
C ALA A 53 -3.39 -7.68 15.97
N LEU A 54 -2.35 -8.32 15.47
CA LEU A 54 -1.10 -8.60 16.22
C LEU A 54 -0.27 -7.32 16.45
N ILE A 55 -0.14 -6.47 15.43
CA ILE A 55 0.56 -5.17 15.53
C ILE A 55 -0.08 -4.33 16.63
N LEU A 56 -1.40 -4.25 16.66
CA LEU A 56 -2.16 -3.47 17.64
C LEU A 56 -2.35 -4.16 19.00
N GLY A 57 -1.80 -5.38 19.16
CA GLY A 57 -1.90 -6.13 20.41
C GLY A 57 -3.32 -6.61 20.77
N LEU A 58 -4.24 -6.63 19.78
CA LEU A 58 -5.61 -7.12 19.97
C LEU A 58 -5.66 -8.64 20.16
N ILE A 59 -4.68 -9.34 19.61
CA ILE A 59 -4.47 -10.77 19.78
C ILE A 59 -2.99 -11.05 20.08
N ALA A 60 -2.71 -12.15 20.78
CA ALA A 60 -1.33 -12.56 21.04
C ALA A 60 -0.78 -13.44 19.90
N PRO A 61 0.51 -13.31 19.54
CA PRO A 61 1.17 -14.20 18.59
C PRO A 61 1.35 -15.62 19.20
N THR A 62 1.45 -16.63 18.32
CA THR A 62 1.82 -17.99 18.71
C THR A 62 3.35 -18.12 18.85
N ALA A 63 4.10 -17.44 17.97
CA ALA A 63 5.55 -17.32 18.05
C ALA A 63 5.99 -15.96 17.46
N GLY A 64 7.23 -15.56 17.68
CA GLY A 64 7.74 -14.27 17.25
C GLY A 64 7.19 -13.10 18.06
N HIS A 65 7.42 -11.88 17.59
CA HIS A 65 6.95 -10.67 18.23
C HIS A 65 6.86 -9.49 17.25
N VAL A 66 6.25 -8.42 17.74
CA VAL A 66 6.15 -7.12 17.04
C VAL A 66 6.94 -6.08 17.83
N GLU A 67 7.74 -5.31 17.14
CA GLU A 67 8.42 -4.12 17.66
C GLU A 67 7.83 -2.87 17.01
N MET A 68 7.49 -1.88 17.80
CA MET A 68 7.06 -0.57 17.33
C MET A 68 7.89 0.50 18.03
N PHE A 69 8.44 1.43 17.23
CA PHE A 69 9.33 2.50 17.75
C PHE A 69 10.51 1.96 18.56
N GLY A 70 11.05 0.78 18.18
CA GLY A 70 12.12 0.08 18.91
C GLY A 70 11.70 -0.62 20.19
N LEU A 71 10.40 -0.70 20.49
CA LEU A 71 9.85 -1.32 21.71
C LEU A 71 9.05 -2.59 21.38
N ASP A 72 9.32 -3.69 22.12
CA ASP A 72 8.49 -4.91 22.04
C ASP A 72 7.07 -4.61 22.55
N THR A 73 6.07 -4.77 21.67
CA THR A 73 4.68 -4.46 21.96
C THR A 73 4.10 -5.27 23.11
N ARG A 74 4.60 -6.49 23.38
CA ARG A 74 4.14 -7.31 24.50
C ARG A 74 4.46 -6.70 25.87
N ARG A 75 5.54 -5.91 25.95
CA ARG A 75 6.01 -5.29 27.20
C ARG A 75 5.59 -3.83 27.32
N HIS A 76 5.39 -3.15 26.18
CA HIS A 76 5.22 -1.69 26.13
C HIS A 76 3.96 -1.26 25.36
N LEU A 77 2.90 -2.12 25.31
CA LEU A 77 1.71 -1.91 24.48
C LEU A 77 1.08 -0.52 24.65
N SER A 78 0.83 -0.10 25.89
CA SER A 78 0.19 1.21 26.14
C SER A 78 1.04 2.39 25.65
N GLY A 79 2.37 2.28 25.75
CA GLY A 79 3.31 3.30 25.27
C GLY A 79 3.31 3.43 23.76
N VAL A 80 3.33 2.28 23.05
CA VAL A 80 3.32 2.27 21.57
C VAL A 80 1.96 2.70 21.00
N LEU A 81 0.84 2.29 21.63
CA LEU A 81 -0.50 2.65 21.16
C LEU A 81 -0.80 4.15 21.33
N ARG A 82 -0.21 4.85 22.30
CA ARG A 82 -0.31 6.32 22.41
C ARG A 82 0.30 7.06 21.23
N ARG A 83 1.22 6.43 20.51
CA ARG A 83 1.90 6.98 19.33
C ARG A 83 1.32 6.43 18.03
N THR A 84 0.26 5.61 18.11
CA THR A 84 -0.34 4.90 16.98
C THR A 84 -1.80 5.26 16.85
N GLY A 85 -2.22 5.72 15.67
CA GLY A 85 -3.64 5.81 15.29
C GLY A 85 -4.04 4.57 14.50
N ALA A 86 -5.28 4.10 14.65
CA ALA A 86 -5.72 2.92 13.90
C ALA A 86 -7.18 3.03 13.47
N ILE A 87 -7.48 2.46 12.30
CA ILE A 87 -8.84 2.17 11.85
C ILE A 87 -8.87 0.71 11.41
N LEU A 88 -9.78 -0.04 12.04
CA LEU A 88 -10.09 -1.41 11.68
C LEU A 88 -11.49 -1.42 11.08
N GLU A 89 -11.60 -1.88 9.84
CA GLU A 89 -12.88 -1.96 9.13
C GLU A 89 -13.62 -0.60 9.08
N THR A 90 -14.89 -0.55 9.54
CA THR A 90 -15.74 0.66 9.48
C THR A 90 -15.61 1.48 10.76
N PRO A 91 -15.38 2.80 10.67
CA PRO A 91 -15.31 3.67 11.85
C PRO A 91 -16.60 3.66 12.67
N SER A 92 -16.46 3.43 13.97
CA SER A 92 -17.60 3.49 14.93
C SER A 92 -17.94 4.94 15.24
N LEU A 93 -18.93 5.50 14.55
CA LEU A 93 -19.35 6.90 14.67
C LEU A 93 -20.76 7.00 15.25
N TYR A 94 -21.03 8.08 15.98
CA TYR A 94 -22.35 8.41 16.52
C TYR A 94 -23.16 9.18 15.45
N PRO A 95 -24.19 8.54 14.82
CA PRO A 95 -24.88 9.15 13.66
C PRO A 95 -25.66 10.42 13.96
N HIS A 96 -26.09 10.57 15.22
CA HIS A 96 -26.88 11.71 15.70
C HIS A 96 -26.03 12.91 16.13
N LEU A 97 -24.73 12.73 16.32
CA LEU A 97 -23.77 13.79 16.59
C LEU A 97 -23.25 14.42 15.29
N SER A 98 -22.74 15.64 15.40
CA SER A 98 -21.99 16.27 14.30
C SER A 98 -20.62 15.59 14.11
N GLY A 99 -19.97 15.79 12.95
CA GLY A 99 -18.60 15.32 12.74
C GLY A 99 -17.64 15.84 13.81
N ARG A 100 -17.74 17.13 14.13
CA ARG A 100 -16.97 17.80 15.19
C ARG A 100 -17.20 17.18 16.56
N ASP A 101 -18.45 16.91 16.93
CA ASP A 101 -18.77 16.35 18.24
C ASP A 101 -18.35 14.88 18.34
N ASN A 102 -18.42 14.12 17.24
CA ASN A 102 -17.80 12.79 17.17
C ASN A 102 -16.30 12.85 17.51
N LEU A 103 -15.56 13.77 16.88
CA LEU A 103 -14.12 13.93 17.16
C LEU A 103 -13.86 14.37 18.60
N ARG A 104 -14.70 15.22 19.19
CA ARG A 104 -14.59 15.58 20.63
C ARG A 104 -14.78 14.38 21.55
N VAL A 105 -15.74 13.51 21.25
CA VAL A 105 -15.95 12.27 22.02
C VAL A 105 -14.71 11.38 21.94
N TRP A 106 -14.20 11.13 20.73
CA TRP A 106 -12.97 10.32 20.56
C TRP A 106 -11.75 10.97 21.23
N GLY A 107 -11.62 12.29 21.11
CA GLY A 107 -10.55 13.03 21.77
C GLY A 107 -10.60 12.92 23.29
N ALA A 108 -11.80 12.98 23.89
CA ALA A 108 -11.97 12.79 25.33
C ALA A 108 -11.53 11.38 25.79
N LEU A 109 -11.81 10.34 25.00
CA LEU A 109 -11.37 8.96 25.27
C LEU A 109 -9.85 8.80 25.14
N SER A 110 -9.19 9.64 24.34
CA SER A 110 -7.74 9.62 24.13
C SER A 110 -6.95 10.50 25.12
N GLY A 111 -7.57 10.94 26.22
CA GLY A 111 -6.91 11.78 27.23
C GLY A 111 -7.21 13.27 27.13
N GLY A 112 -8.13 13.66 26.24
CA GLY A 112 -8.50 15.03 25.94
C GLY A 112 -7.74 15.61 24.76
N VAL A 113 -8.44 16.42 23.94
CA VAL A 113 -7.84 17.18 22.84
C VAL A 113 -8.40 18.59 22.82
N GLU A 114 -7.57 19.55 22.49
CA GLU A 114 -7.98 20.94 22.31
C GLU A 114 -8.91 21.09 21.10
N GLY A 115 -9.84 22.06 21.15
CA GLY A 115 -10.75 22.35 20.05
C GLY A 115 -10.03 22.66 18.72
N LYS A 116 -8.86 23.30 18.79
CA LYS A 116 -7.98 23.57 17.65
C LYS A 116 -7.56 22.29 16.94
N ARG A 117 -7.21 21.24 17.69
CA ARG A 117 -6.78 19.94 17.14
C ARG A 117 -7.92 19.24 16.41
N VAL A 118 -9.17 19.39 16.88
CA VAL A 118 -10.36 18.89 16.17
C VAL A 118 -10.53 19.57 14.81
N ASP A 119 -10.28 20.89 14.75
CA ASP A 119 -10.35 21.65 13.49
C ASP A 119 -9.26 21.24 12.51
N GLU A 120 -8.02 21.09 12.99
CA GLU A 120 -6.88 20.60 12.21
C GLU A 120 -7.15 19.20 11.65
N ALA A 121 -7.68 18.28 12.47
CA ALA A 121 -8.02 16.95 12.01
C ALA A 121 -9.12 16.94 10.93
N LEU A 122 -10.13 17.80 11.05
CA LEU A 122 -11.15 17.96 10.02
C LEU A 122 -10.59 18.58 8.73
N ASP A 123 -9.62 19.48 8.83
CA ASP A 123 -8.94 20.06 7.67
C ASP A 123 -8.13 19.02 6.92
N LEU A 124 -7.33 18.23 7.64
CA LEU A 124 -6.49 17.18 7.06
C LEU A 124 -7.28 16.17 6.20
N VAL A 125 -8.56 15.93 6.56
CA VAL A 125 -9.41 15.00 5.83
C VAL A 125 -10.44 15.69 4.91
N GLY A 126 -10.33 17.01 4.72
CA GLY A 126 -11.23 17.78 3.85
C GLY A 126 -12.68 17.85 4.33
N LEU A 127 -12.93 17.78 5.64
CA LEU A 127 -14.28 17.80 6.23
C LEU A 127 -14.59 19.06 7.06
N ARG A 128 -13.71 20.08 7.10
CA ARG A 128 -13.93 21.30 7.91
C ARG A 128 -15.27 21.97 7.62
N GLY A 129 -15.61 22.14 6.34
CA GLY A 129 -16.86 22.77 5.92
C GLY A 129 -18.13 21.98 6.29
N ARG A 130 -17.98 20.67 6.52
CA ARG A 130 -19.06 19.75 6.88
C ARG A 130 -19.03 19.32 8.34
N GLY A 131 -18.04 19.77 9.12
CA GLY A 131 -17.82 19.36 10.51
C GLY A 131 -18.99 19.60 11.47
N ARG A 132 -19.91 20.53 11.16
CA ARG A 132 -21.12 20.80 11.95
C ARG A 132 -22.33 19.94 11.55
N ASP A 133 -22.29 19.26 10.41
CA ASP A 133 -23.38 18.42 9.94
C ASP A 133 -23.42 17.10 10.71
N LYS A 134 -24.63 16.56 10.89
CA LYS A 134 -24.81 15.27 11.57
C LYS A 134 -24.25 14.13 10.72
N VAL A 135 -23.52 13.20 11.34
CA VAL A 135 -22.85 12.08 10.66
C VAL A 135 -23.84 11.16 9.93
N ARG A 136 -25.12 11.10 10.34
CA ARG A 136 -26.16 10.37 9.60
C ARG A 136 -26.35 10.87 8.16
N THR A 137 -25.96 12.12 7.85
CA THR A 137 -26.06 12.72 6.51
C THR A 137 -24.78 12.57 5.69
N TYR A 138 -23.74 11.94 6.24
CA TYR A 138 -22.47 11.72 5.59
C TYR A 138 -22.56 10.55 4.61
N SER A 139 -21.91 10.68 3.46
CA SER A 139 -21.62 9.54 2.58
C SER A 139 -20.69 8.53 3.29
N LEU A 140 -20.55 7.32 2.75
CA LEU A 140 -19.63 6.34 3.31
C LEU A 140 -18.18 6.86 3.27
N GLY A 141 -17.74 7.49 2.17
CA GLY A 141 -16.42 8.12 2.06
C GLY A 141 -16.21 9.25 3.08
N MET A 142 -17.22 10.08 3.34
CA MET A 142 -17.14 11.09 4.41
C MET A 142 -17.02 10.45 5.81
N LYS A 143 -17.71 9.35 6.08
CA LYS A 143 -17.58 8.60 7.33
C LYS A 143 -16.19 8.01 7.49
N GLN A 144 -15.64 7.45 6.43
CA GLN A 144 -14.30 6.89 6.42
C GLN A 144 -13.25 7.99 6.70
N ARG A 145 -13.36 9.13 6.03
CA ARG A 145 -12.48 10.29 6.29
C ARG A 145 -12.63 10.85 7.71
N LEU A 146 -13.84 10.85 8.27
CA LEU A 146 -14.02 11.23 9.68
C LEU A 146 -13.36 10.22 10.64
N GLY A 147 -13.37 8.94 10.30
CA GLY A 147 -12.60 7.91 11.01
C GLY A 147 -11.09 8.20 10.97
N LEU A 148 -10.56 8.56 9.78
CA LEU A 148 -9.16 9.00 9.65
C LEU A 148 -8.87 10.21 10.55
N ALA A 149 -9.76 11.20 10.57
CA ALA A 149 -9.61 12.34 11.46
C ALA A 149 -9.59 11.94 12.94
N ALA A 150 -10.44 10.98 13.36
CA ALA A 150 -10.44 10.46 14.73
C ALA A 150 -9.11 9.77 15.08
N ALA A 151 -8.57 8.94 14.18
CA ALA A 151 -7.29 8.26 14.36
C ALA A 151 -6.10 9.25 14.43
N LEU A 152 -6.23 10.45 13.85
CA LEU A 152 -5.20 11.50 13.82
C LEU A 152 -5.26 12.48 14.99
N LEU A 153 -6.29 12.41 15.85
CA LEU A 153 -6.54 13.42 16.89
C LEU A 153 -5.37 13.59 17.88
N HIS A 154 -4.75 12.50 18.29
CA HIS A 154 -3.66 12.49 19.28
C HIS A 154 -2.27 12.62 18.66
N ASP A 155 -2.20 13.02 17.39
CA ASP A 155 -0.96 13.26 16.65
C ASP A 155 -0.03 12.04 16.56
N PRO A 156 -0.52 10.88 16.07
CA PRO A 156 0.25 9.64 16.05
C PRO A 156 1.45 9.72 15.09
N GLU A 157 2.52 9.00 15.41
CA GLU A 157 3.68 8.81 14.53
C GLU A 157 3.44 7.72 13.48
N LEU A 158 2.58 6.75 13.79
CA LEU A 158 2.17 5.66 12.90
C LEU A 158 0.64 5.61 12.80
N LEU A 159 0.13 5.52 11.58
CA LEU A 159 -1.28 5.27 11.30
C LEU A 159 -1.43 3.87 10.69
N VAL A 160 -2.29 3.03 11.29
CA VAL A 160 -2.57 1.66 10.84
C VAL A 160 -4.00 1.59 10.32
N LEU A 161 -4.16 1.24 9.04
CA LEU A 161 -5.44 1.24 8.33
C LEU A 161 -5.73 -0.13 7.74
N ASP A 162 -6.84 -0.75 8.12
CA ASP A 162 -7.28 -2.02 7.54
C ASP A 162 -8.33 -1.76 6.45
N GLU A 163 -7.98 -2.02 5.18
CA GLU A 163 -8.85 -1.89 4.00
C GLU A 163 -9.63 -0.55 3.95
N PRO A 164 -8.97 0.64 4.05
CA PRO A 164 -9.65 1.91 4.27
C PRO A 164 -10.53 2.39 3.09
N THR A 165 -10.38 1.80 1.91
CA THR A 165 -11.15 2.11 0.70
C THR A 165 -12.27 1.10 0.42
N ASN A 166 -12.36 0.03 1.22
CA ASN A 166 -13.31 -1.05 0.98
C ASN A 166 -14.77 -0.58 1.04
N GLY A 167 -15.56 -0.97 0.04
CA GLY A 167 -16.99 -0.65 -0.05
C GLY A 167 -17.30 0.81 -0.44
N LEU A 168 -16.29 1.62 -0.75
CA LEU A 168 -16.49 2.98 -1.24
C LEU A 168 -16.76 2.98 -2.76
N ASP A 169 -17.49 4.01 -3.20
CA ASP A 169 -17.58 4.32 -4.63
C ASP A 169 -16.24 4.91 -5.15
N PRO A 170 -16.02 4.96 -6.47
CA PRO A 170 -14.75 5.44 -7.03
C PRO A 170 -14.37 6.86 -6.60
N ALA A 171 -15.34 7.73 -6.34
CA ALA A 171 -15.08 9.09 -5.85
C ALA A 171 -14.59 9.06 -4.40
N GLY A 172 -15.26 8.32 -3.52
CA GLY A 172 -14.85 8.13 -2.13
C GLY A 172 -13.49 7.45 -1.99
N MET A 173 -13.20 6.45 -2.82
CA MET A 173 -11.86 5.81 -2.87
C MET A 173 -10.77 6.82 -3.19
N ARG A 174 -10.99 7.68 -4.20
CA ARG A 174 -10.05 8.74 -4.57
C ARG A 174 -9.82 9.73 -3.42
N GLU A 175 -10.90 10.19 -2.78
CA GLU A 175 -10.82 11.14 -1.65
C GLU A 175 -10.02 10.56 -0.46
N VAL A 176 -10.25 9.30 -0.09
CA VAL A 176 -9.51 8.62 1.00
C VAL A 176 -8.04 8.45 0.61
N ARG A 177 -7.76 8.05 -0.63
CA ARG A 177 -6.40 7.90 -1.15
C ARG A 177 -5.63 9.22 -1.14
N GLU A 178 -6.25 10.32 -1.55
CA GLU A 178 -5.63 11.65 -1.51
C GLU A 178 -5.27 12.07 -0.09
N VAL A 179 -6.14 11.77 0.90
CA VAL A 179 -5.82 12.00 2.32
C VAL A 179 -4.59 11.18 2.75
N ILE A 180 -4.55 9.87 2.45
CA ILE A 180 -3.43 9.00 2.84
C ILE A 180 -2.11 9.49 2.19
N ARG A 181 -2.13 9.84 0.89
CA ARG A 181 -0.96 10.40 0.20
C ARG A 181 -0.50 11.72 0.84
N GLY A 182 -1.45 12.60 1.15
CA GLY A 182 -1.16 13.88 1.81
C GLY A 182 -0.49 13.69 3.17
N LEU A 183 -0.88 12.66 3.94
CA LEU A 183 -0.23 12.31 5.20
C LEU A 183 1.23 11.89 4.98
N GLY A 184 1.53 11.08 3.96
CA GLY A 184 2.89 10.71 3.59
C GLY A 184 3.74 11.92 3.20
N GLN A 185 3.19 12.84 2.42
CA GLN A 185 3.90 14.08 1.98
C GLN A 185 4.31 14.99 3.15
N ILE A 186 3.59 14.96 4.26
CA ILE A 186 3.94 15.69 5.49
C ILE A 186 4.77 14.85 6.47
N GLY A 187 5.32 13.70 6.01
CA GLY A 187 6.24 12.85 6.77
C GLY A 187 5.58 11.92 7.79
N ARG A 188 4.27 11.66 7.68
CA ARG A 188 3.59 10.66 8.54
C ARG A 188 3.86 9.26 8.03
N THR A 189 4.07 8.32 8.95
CA THR A 189 4.16 6.91 8.62
C THR A 189 2.76 6.31 8.58
N VAL A 190 2.42 5.65 7.46
CA VAL A 190 1.12 4.99 7.29
C VAL A 190 1.34 3.54 6.89
N PHE A 191 0.73 2.63 7.62
CA PHE A 191 0.62 1.21 7.26
C PHE A 191 -0.82 0.95 6.81
N VAL A 192 -1.01 0.57 5.57
CA VAL A 192 -2.33 0.34 4.99
C VAL A 192 -2.44 -1.04 4.38
N SER A 193 -3.43 -1.83 4.79
CA SER A 193 -3.74 -3.09 4.11
C SER A 193 -4.66 -2.85 2.92
N SER A 194 -4.47 -3.63 1.86
CA SER A 194 -5.38 -3.66 0.71
C SER A 194 -5.31 -4.98 -0.02
N HIS A 195 -6.39 -5.32 -0.73
CA HIS A 195 -6.40 -6.39 -1.72
C HIS A 195 -6.40 -5.84 -3.17
N LEU A 196 -6.49 -4.51 -3.33
CA LEU A 196 -6.53 -3.81 -4.62
C LEU A 196 -5.14 -3.26 -4.96
N LEU A 197 -4.47 -3.89 -5.91
CA LEU A 197 -3.11 -3.53 -6.34
C LEU A 197 -3.05 -2.09 -6.89
N SER A 198 -4.04 -1.72 -7.71
CA SER A 198 -4.11 -0.38 -8.30
C SER A 198 -4.24 0.74 -7.25
N GLU A 199 -4.89 0.48 -6.11
CA GLU A 199 -4.97 1.44 -5.01
C GLU A 199 -3.61 1.63 -4.32
N VAL A 200 -2.92 0.51 -4.03
CA VAL A 200 -1.59 0.52 -3.41
C VAL A 200 -0.58 1.25 -4.30
N GLU A 201 -0.59 0.95 -5.60
CA GLU A 201 0.27 1.60 -6.60
C GLU A 201 0.09 3.13 -6.62
N GLN A 202 -1.14 3.60 -6.43
CA GLN A 202 -1.45 5.03 -6.48
C GLN A 202 -1.23 5.77 -5.16
N MET A 203 -1.22 5.11 -4.00
CA MET A 203 -1.11 5.80 -2.70
C MET A 203 0.15 5.47 -1.89
N CYS A 204 0.81 4.34 -2.16
CA CYS A 204 1.93 3.87 -1.37
C CYS A 204 3.28 4.13 -2.08
N ASP A 205 4.32 4.35 -1.31
CA ASP A 205 5.71 4.43 -1.79
C ASP A 205 6.46 3.10 -1.59
N HIS A 206 6.03 2.29 -0.62
CA HIS A 206 6.55 0.96 -0.33
C HIS A 206 5.43 -0.06 -0.22
N VAL A 207 5.75 -1.32 -0.50
CA VAL A 207 4.78 -2.41 -0.43
C VAL A 207 5.42 -3.68 0.11
N GLY A 208 4.64 -4.44 0.90
CA GLY A 208 4.91 -5.81 1.27
C GLY A 208 3.79 -6.72 0.73
N ILE A 209 4.14 -7.72 -0.07
CA ILE A 209 3.19 -8.66 -0.66
C ILE A 209 3.12 -9.90 0.20
N VAL A 210 1.92 -10.24 0.69
CA VAL A 210 1.66 -11.40 1.53
C VAL A 210 0.73 -12.40 0.83
N LYS A 211 1.08 -13.68 0.92
CA LYS A 211 0.24 -14.81 0.47
C LYS A 211 0.33 -15.94 1.49
N GLU A 212 -0.81 -16.53 1.85
CA GLU A 212 -0.88 -17.68 2.76
C GLU A 212 -0.12 -17.48 4.09
N GLY A 213 -0.17 -16.26 4.63
CA GLY A 213 0.47 -15.91 5.89
C GLY A 213 1.98 -15.64 5.82
N ARG A 214 2.59 -15.66 4.64
CA ARG A 214 4.04 -15.42 4.43
C ARG A 214 4.26 -14.15 3.61
N LEU A 215 5.30 -13.39 3.97
CA LEU A 215 5.77 -12.29 3.14
C LEU A 215 6.53 -12.86 1.94
N LEU A 216 6.05 -12.57 0.73
CA LEU A 216 6.71 -12.99 -0.51
C LEU A 216 7.83 -12.03 -0.91
N THR A 217 7.56 -10.73 -0.79
CA THR A 217 8.52 -9.68 -1.11
C THR A 217 8.15 -8.37 -0.41
N GLN A 218 9.14 -7.49 -0.25
CA GLN A 218 8.98 -6.14 0.25
C GLN A 218 9.94 -5.20 -0.48
N GLY A 219 9.48 -4.01 -0.85
CA GLY A 219 10.31 -3.03 -1.53
C GLY A 219 9.60 -1.73 -1.86
N SER A 220 10.29 -0.80 -2.49
CA SER A 220 9.63 0.41 -2.99
C SER A 220 8.79 0.08 -4.22
N VAL A 221 7.59 0.68 -4.31
CA VAL A 221 6.69 0.52 -5.46
C VAL A 221 7.42 0.86 -6.76
N ALA A 222 8.16 1.98 -6.78
CA ALA A 222 8.93 2.41 -7.94
C ALA A 222 9.98 1.37 -8.39
N THR A 223 10.63 0.67 -7.45
CA THR A 223 11.61 -0.37 -7.79
C THR A 223 10.93 -1.61 -8.35
N LEU A 224 9.79 -2.01 -7.79
CA LEU A 224 9.04 -3.19 -8.25
C LEU A 224 8.44 -2.95 -9.64
N LEU A 225 7.90 -1.75 -9.90
CA LEU A 225 7.39 -1.38 -11.22
C LEU A 225 8.48 -1.37 -12.30
N ARG A 226 9.71 -0.95 -11.94
CA ARG A 226 10.85 -0.99 -12.87
C ARG A 226 11.28 -2.41 -13.26
N GLN A 227 11.07 -3.41 -12.42
CA GLN A 227 11.38 -4.80 -12.75
C GLN A 227 10.49 -5.35 -13.87
N GLY A 228 9.30 -4.76 -14.07
CA GLY A 228 8.39 -5.06 -15.18
C GLY A 228 8.48 -4.06 -16.35
N GLU A 229 9.49 -3.16 -16.38
CA GLU A 229 9.66 -2.23 -17.50
C GLU A 229 9.91 -2.98 -18.80
N ALA A 230 9.06 -2.73 -19.78
CA ALA A 230 9.21 -3.22 -21.13
C ALA A 230 9.04 -2.06 -22.12
N LEU A 231 9.59 -2.22 -23.31
CA LEU A 231 9.33 -1.34 -24.43
C LEU A 231 8.27 -2.01 -25.31
N GLU A 232 7.12 -1.36 -25.41
CA GLU A 232 6.05 -1.79 -26.30
C GLU A 232 6.27 -1.15 -27.66
N MET A 233 6.24 -1.97 -28.72
CA MET A 233 6.45 -1.48 -30.08
C MET A 233 5.52 -2.12 -31.09
N GLU A 234 5.15 -1.36 -32.09
CA GLU A 234 4.46 -1.80 -33.29
C GLU A 234 5.44 -1.75 -34.47
N VAL A 235 5.55 -2.86 -35.21
CA VAL A 235 6.54 -3.01 -36.27
C VAL A 235 5.92 -3.62 -37.52
N THR A 236 6.53 -3.37 -38.70
CA THR A 236 6.02 -3.88 -39.97
C THR A 236 6.09 -5.40 -40.11
N GLU A 237 7.09 -6.05 -39.48
CA GLU A 237 7.35 -7.51 -39.58
C GLU A 237 7.59 -8.11 -38.20
N PRO A 238 6.52 -8.38 -37.38
CA PRO A 238 6.68 -8.79 -35.97
C PRO A 238 7.53 -10.05 -35.77
N ASP A 239 7.33 -11.10 -36.59
CA ASP A 239 8.04 -12.38 -36.43
C ASP A 239 9.53 -12.27 -36.75
N ARG A 240 9.89 -11.38 -37.65
CA ARG A 240 11.29 -11.11 -37.98
C ARG A 240 11.92 -10.20 -36.91
N ALA A 241 11.18 -9.22 -36.42
CA ALA A 241 11.59 -8.35 -35.33
C ALA A 241 11.91 -9.12 -34.05
N VAL A 242 11.10 -10.11 -33.66
CA VAL A 242 11.34 -10.98 -32.49
C VAL A 242 12.72 -11.65 -32.59
N ARG A 243 13.11 -12.18 -33.77
CA ARG A 243 14.42 -12.80 -33.96
C ARG A 243 15.57 -11.81 -33.87
N VAL A 244 15.42 -10.63 -34.47
CA VAL A 244 16.44 -9.56 -34.44
C VAL A 244 16.65 -9.07 -33.01
N LEU A 245 15.57 -8.71 -32.33
CA LEU A 245 15.63 -8.18 -30.96
C LEU A 245 16.11 -9.24 -29.96
N GLY A 246 15.69 -10.50 -30.11
CA GLY A 246 16.13 -11.60 -29.26
C GLY A 246 17.59 -11.99 -29.43
N SER A 247 18.27 -11.54 -30.53
CA SER A 247 19.70 -11.72 -30.72
C SER A 247 20.57 -10.70 -29.97
N LEU A 248 19.98 -9.63 -29.44
CA LEU A 248 20.69 -8.58 -28.72
C LEU A 248 20.98 -9.05 -27.28
N ALA A 249 22.25 -9.12 -26.90
CA ALA A 249 22.69 -9.67 -25.61
C ALA A 249 22.14 -8.95 -24.37
N TRP A 250 21.60 -7.76 -24.54
CA TRP A 250 21.05 -6.93 -23.46
C TRP A 250 19.52 -6.88 -23.46
N VAL A 251 18.85 -7.62 -24.34
CA VAL A 251 17.41 -7.84 -24.35
C VAL A 251 17.12 -9.11 -23.55
N ASN A 252 16.39 -8.99 -22.47
CA ASN A 252 16.10 -10.10 -21.56
C ASN A 252 14.95 -10.99 -22.07
N GLY A 253 14.05 -10.43 -22.88
CA GLY A 253 12.93 -11.15 -23.45
C GLY A 253 12.21 -10.34 -24.52
N VAL A 254 11.59 -11.06 -25.47
CA VAL A 254 10.70 -10.47 -26.48
C VAL A 254 9.44 -11.33 -26.52
N ARG A 255 8.29 -10.72 -26.23
CA ARG A 255 6.98 -11.38 -26.29
C ARG A 255 6.10 -10.67 -27.30
N ARG A 256 5.27 -11.44 -28.02
CA ARG A 256 4.23 -10.88 -28.87
C ARG A 256 2.94 -10.77 -28.07
N ASP A 257 2.36 -9.60 -28.07
CA ASP A 257 1.04 -9.31 -27.49
C ASP A 257 0.14 -8.75 -28.61
N HIS A 258 -0.68 -9.61 -29.22
CA HIS A 258 -1.49 -9.33 -30.41
C HIS A 258 -0.64 -8.77 -31.57
N ASP A 259 -0.84 -7.52 -31.92
CA ASP A 259 -0.11 -6.83 -33.01
C ASP A 259 1.12 -6.06 -32.53
N ARG A 260 1.45 -6.14 -31.22
CA ARG A 260 2.56 -5.44 -30.58
C ARG A 260 3.61 -6.40 -30.05
N LEU A 261 4.82 -5.91 -29.96
CA LEU A 261 5.93 -6.61 -29.31
C LEU A 261 6.23 -5.93 -27.97
N LEU A 262 6.37 -6.75 -26.94
CA LEU A 262 6.87 -6.33 -25.62
C LEU A 262 8.33 -6.79 -25.52
N VAL A 263 9.24 -5.83 -25.37
CA VAL A 263 10.68 -6.07 -25.32
C VAL A 263 11.18 -5.71 -23.92
N GLU A 264 11.65 -6.69 -23.18
CA GLU A 264 12.26 -6.50 -21.85
C GLU A 264 13.67 -5.95 -22.04
N ALA A 265 13.81 -4.65 -22.02
CA ALA A 265 15.05 -3.93 -22.26
C ALA A 265 15.06 -2.59 -21.50
N PRO A 266 16.26 -2.08 -21.12
CA PRO A 266 16.39 -0.78 -20.50
C PRO A 266 15.84 0.34 -21.40
N ARG A 267 15.02 1.22 -20.82
CA ARG A 267 14.37 2.32 -21.53
C ARG A 267 15.37 3.23 -22.27
N GLU A 268 16.53 3.45 -21.66
CA GLU A 268 17.59 4.29 -22.21
C GLU A 268 18.13 3.75 -23.54
N ARG A 269 17.94 2.46 -23.79
CA ARG A 269 18.39 1.78 -25.02
C ARG A 269 17.34 1.69 -26.13
N ALA A 270 16.20 2.39 -25.99
CA ALA A 270 15.14 2.42 -27.00
C ALA A 270 15.64 2.83 -28.41
N ALA A 271 16.58 3.79 -28.47
CA ALA A 271 17.19 4.20 -29.74
C ALA A 271 18.03 3.09 -30.40
N GLU A 272 18.68 2.23 -29.59
CA GLU A 272 19.46 1.10 -30.09
C GLU A 272 18.56 0.01 -30.67
N LEU A 273 17.38 -0.25 -30.06
CA LEU A 273 16.37 -1.16 -30.60
C LEU A 273 15.87 -0.67 -31.96
N SER A 274 15.54 0.63 -32.05
CA SER A 274 15.09 1.24 -33.31
C SER A 274 16.15 1.11 -34.41
N ARG A 275 17.42 1.35 -34.09
CA ARG A 275 18.53 1.20 -35.03
C ARG A 275 18.68 -0.25 -35.50
N ALA A 276 18.69 -1.23 -34.58
CA ALA A 276 18.85 -2.65 -34.90
C ALA A 276 17.75 -3.16 -35.83
N LEU A 277 16.51 -2.68 -35.64
CA LEU A 277 15.40 -3.01 -36.53
C LEU A 277 15.55 -2.34 -37.90
N ALA A 278 15.92 -1.05 -37.96
CA ALA A 278 16.08 -0.30 -39.20
C ALA A 278 17.20 -0.87 -40.09
N GLU A 279 18.29 -1.34 -39.51
CA GLU A 279 19.40 -2.03 -40.20
C GLU A 279 18.92 -3.32 -40.92
N GLN A 280 17.85 -3.91 -40.40
CA GLN A 280 17.22 -5.07 -41.01
C GLN A 280 15.98 -4.72 -41.88
N GLN A 281 15.78 -3.43 -42.20
CA GLN A 281 14.64 -2.92 -42.95
C GLN A 281 13.28 -3.17 -42.29
N ILE A 282 13.25 -3.32 -40.97
CA ILE A 282 12.03 -3.42 -40.17
C ILE A 282 11.75 -2.05 -39.58
N TYR A 283 10.58 -1.49 -39.87
CA TYR A 283 10.24 -0.13 -39.45
C TYR A 283 9.29 -0.13 -38.27
N LEU A 284 9.54 0.78 -37.34
CA LEU A 284 8.69 1.05 -36.18
C LEU A 284 7.54 1.96 -36.62
N ALA A 285 6.31 1.56 -36.30
CA ALA A 285 5.14 2.44 -36.36
C ALA A 285 4.95 3.17 -35.03
N GLU A 286 5.22 2.49 -33.92
CA GLU A 286 5.16 3.07 -32.56
C GLU A 286 6.24 2.44 -31.68
N LEU A 287 6.79 3.23 -30.75
CA LEU A 287 7.66 2.77 -29.68
C LEU A 287 7.34 3.57 -28.42
N ARG A 288 6.88 2.92 -27.38
CA ARG A 288 6.59 3.55 -26.11
C ARG A 288 7.10 2.72 -24.94
N PRO A 289 7.53 3.37 -23.85
CA PRO A 289 7.76 2.66 -22.59
C PRO A 289 6.43 2.09 -22.08
N ARG A 290 6.45 0.82 -21.68
CA ARG A 290 5.39 0.23 -20.88
C ARG A 290 5.91 0.19 -19.45
N GLU A 291 5.24 0.89 -18.55
CA GLU A 291 5.51 0.78 -17.13
C GLU A 291 4.92 -0.56 -16.67
N GLY A 292 5.70 -1.32 -15.90
CA GLY A 292 5.18 -2.50 -15.22
C GLY A 292 4.05 -2.11 -14.27
N SER A 293 3.12 -3.01 -13.99
CA SER A 293 2.10 -2.82 -12.96
C SER A 293 2.38 -3.71 -11.75
N LEU A 294 1.93 -3.29 -10.57
CA LEU A 294 1.97 -4.18 -9.40
C LEU A 294 1.15 -5.45 -9.63
N GLU A 295 0.16 -5.42 -10.52
CA GLU A 295 -0.64 -6.58 -10.88
C GLU A 295 0.18 -7.61 -11.65
N GLU A 296 0.94 -7.19 -12.66
CA GLU A 296 1.85 -8.06 -13.40
C GLU A 296 2.91 -8.65 -12.48
N PHE A 297 3.53 -7.82 -11.64
CA PHE A 297 4.51 -8.26 -10.66
C PHE A 297 3.91 -9.24 -9.64
N PHE A 298 2.71 -8.98 -9.15
CA PHE A 298 2.01 -9.87 -8.23
C PHE A 298 1.75 -11.24 -8.85
N LEU A 299 1.26 -11.29 -10.09
CA LEU A 299 1.02 -12.54 -10.82
C LEU A 299 2.31 -13.33 -11.06
N GLU A 300 3.42 -12.63 -11.29
CA GLU A 300 4.74 -13.27 -11.46
C GLU A 300 5.22 -13.92 -10.16
N VAL A 301 5.18 -13.17 -9.05
CA VAL A 301 5.67 -13.63 -7.73
C VAL A 301 4.76 -14.69 -7.11
N THR A 302 3.45 -14.63 -7.37
CA THR A 302 2.47 -15.57 -6.78
C THR A 302 2.22 -16.83 -7.62
N GLY A 303 2.80 -16.92 -8.85
CA GLY A 303 2.43 -17.94 -9.82
C GLY A 303 1.02 -17.73 -10.36
N LYS A 304 0.76 -17.98 -11.64
CA LYS A 304 -0.47 -17.63 -12.42
C LYS A 304 -1.84 -18.10 -11.88
N GLU A 305 -1.99 -18.37 -10.61
CA GLU A 305 -3.23 -18.94 -10.03
C GLU A 305 -4.05 -17.97 -9.16
N ALA A 306 -3.93 -16.68 -9.28
CA ALA A 306 -4.69 -15.78 -8.42
C ALA A 306 -5.35 -14.64 -9.17
N VAL A 307 -6.33 -14.93 -10.04
CA VAL A 307 -7.50 -14.03 -10.27
C VAL A 307 -8.63 -14.86 -10.88
N GLN A 308 -9.58 -15.24 -10.07
CA GLN A 308 -10.98 -15.46 -10.46
C GLN A 308 -11.86 -14.61 -9.57
#